data_b0b4e633fecab52fbfe6ce13c120838a
#
_entry.id   b0b4e633fecab52fbfe6ce13c120838a
#
_cell.length_a   1.000
_cell.length_b   1.000
_cell.length_c   1.000
_cell.angle_alpha   90.00
_cell.angle_beta   90.00
_cell.angle_gamma   90.00
#
_symmetry.space_group_name_H-M   'P 1'
#
loop_
_entity.id
_entity.type
_entity.pdbx_description
1 polymer ?
#
loop_
_entity_poly.entity_id
_entity_poly.type
_entity_poly.pdbx_seq_one_letter_code
_entity_poly.pdbx_strand_id
1 'polypeptide(L)'
;MLYPELFRAFERVRWDLERDIQWGAFDPNRLSEEQAQTIKMNAITEWAALPATEMFLRDNRHDSDFSAFMSIWFYEEQKHSLVLMEYLRRFRPDLLPSEEELHAVRFEFDPAPALETLMLHFCGEIRLNHWYRCAAEWHTEPVIRQIYETIAKDEARHGGAYLRYMKKALVTTGDAARNAFAKIGVLMASARRTSQALHPTNLHVNQALFPNDTVQSRTPEAGWLERWLDQQIRFDAVWEGRVAERILHNLSLLFDQTFSSVQELNRYRKSLAA
;
A
#
# COMPACT_ATOMS: atom_id res chain seq x y z
N MET A 1 -9.44 -23.15 5.31
CA MET A 1 -9.79 -21.90 4.59
C MET A 1 -9.73 -20.74 5.57
N LEU A 2 -9.06 -19.66 5.21
CA LEU A 2 -8.96 -18.44 6.01
C LEU A 2 -10.08 -17.43 5.68
N TYR A 3 -10.57 -17.45 4.44
CA TYR A 3 -11.55 -16.48 3.95
C TYR A 3 -12.79 -16.32 4.85
N PRO A 4 -13.51 -17.38 5.29
CA PRO A 4 -14.72 -17.19 6.07
C PRO A 4 -14.49 -16.55 7.44
N GLU A 5 -13.30 -16.75 8.02
CA GLU A 5 -12.92 -16.12 9.29
C GLU A 5 -12.55 -14.65 9.09
N LEU A 6 -11.73 -14.38 8.04
CA LEU A 6 -11.37 -13.01 7.66
C LEU A 6 -12.61 -12.20 7.30
N PHE A 7 -13.52 -12.76 6.49
CA PHE A 7 -14.79 -12.10 6.15
C PHE A 7 -15.51 -11.60 7.41
N ARG A 8 -15.74 -12.50 8.39
CA ARG A 8 -16.44 -12.12 9.64
C ARG A 8 -15.65 -11.09 10.46
N ALA A 9 -14.32 -11.15 10.43
CA ALA A 9 -13.49 -10.20 11.16
C ALA A 9 -13.57 -8.81 10.55
N PHE A 10 -13.54 -8.71 9.22
CA PHE A 10 -13.63 -7.46 8.48
C PHE A 10 -15.04 -6.85 8.61
N GLU A 11 -16.12 -7.65 8.47
CA GLU A 11 -17.48 -7.18 8.65
C GLU A 11 -17.73 -6.51 10.01
N ARG A 12 -17.12 -7.02 11.08
CA ARG A 12 -17.31 -6.45 12.44
C ARG A 12 -16.74 -5.06 12.62
N VAL A 13 -15.80 -4.64 11.78
CA VAL A 13 -15.11 -3.36 11.89
C VAL A 13 -15.32 -2.47 10.66
N ARG A 14 -16.23 -2.91 9.76
CA ARG A 14 -16.58 -2.17 8.55
C ARG A 14 -17.16 -0.81 8.91
N TRP A 15 -16.58 0.23 8.32
CA TRP A 15 -17.08 1.59 8.44
C TRP A 15 -17.91 1.98 7.20
N ASP A 16 -18.77 2.97 7.39
CA ASP A 16 -19.67 3.49 6.37
C ASP A 16 -19.31 4.94 6.03
N LEU A 17 -19.26 5.23 4.73
CA LEU A 17 -18.83 6.52 4.19
C LEU A 17 -19.68 7.69 4.70
N GLU A 18 -21.00 7.49 4.80
CA GLU A 18 -21.92 8.56 5.15
C GLU A 18 -22.10 8.72 6.67
N ARG A 19 -22.06 7.61 7.42
CA ARG A 19 -22.39 7.61 8.84
C ARG A 19 -21.19 7.79 9.75
N ASP A 20 -20.02 7.24 9.35
CA ASP A 20 -18.89 7.13 10.26
C ASP A 20 -17.86 8.25 10.04
N ILE A 21 -17.95 8.98 8.91
CA ILE A 21 -17.13 10.17 8.65
C ILE A 21 -17.85 11.43 9.11
N GLN A 22 -17.17 12.25 9.90
CA GLN A 22 -17.73 13.47 10.48
C GLN A 22 -17.70 14.66 9.49
N TRP A 23 -18.40 14.52 8.37
CA TRP A 23 -18.39 15.52 7.27
C TRP A 23 -18.66 16.96 7.72
N GLY A 24 -19.49 17.15 8.75
CA GLY A 24 -19.82 18.46 9.31
C GLY A 24 -18.69 19.13 10.09
N ALA A 25 -17.58 18.45 10.32
CA ALA A 25 -16.42 18.99 11.03
C ALA A 25 -15.41 19.70 10.12
N PHE A 26 -15.70 19.83 8.81
CA PHE A 26 -14.80 20.45 7.85
C PHE A 26 -14.47 21.89 8.20
N ASP A 27 -13.16 22.22 8.17
CA ASP A 27 -12.64 23.56 8.39
C ASP A 27 -11.73 23.99 7.22
N PRO A 28 -12.20 24.87 6.31
CA PRO A 28 -11.43 25.28 5.15
C PRO A 28 -10.14 26.03 5.49
N ASN A 29 -10.05 26.62 6.69
CA ASN A 29 -8.86 27.36 7.11
C ASN A 29 -7.69 26.42 7.50
N ARG A 30 -7.94 25.11 7.58
CA ARG A 30 -6.97 24.09 7.98
C ARG A 30 -6.55 23.18 6.84
N LEU A 31 -6.92 23.51 5.62
CA LEU A 31 -6.58 22.78 4.40
C LEU A 31 -5.77 23.70 3.48
N SER A 32 -4.49 23.39 3.25
CA SER A 32 -3.69 24.09 2.26
C SER A 32 -3.95 23.55 0.85
N GLU A 33 -3.54 24.31 -0.17
CA GLU A 33 -3.66 23.87 -1.56
C GLU A 33 -2.86 22.60 -1.81
N GLU A 34 -1.65 22.53 -1.28
CA GLU A 34 -0.78 21.36 -1.41
C GLU A 34 -1.40 20.12 -0.75
N GLN A 35 -2.03 20.31 0.41
CA GLN A 35 -2.74 19.21 1.08
C GLN A 35 -3.93 18.72 0.24
N ALA A 36 -4.69 19.65 -0.35
CA ALA A 36 -5.82 19.30 -1.21
C ALA A 36 -5.35 18.54 -2.48
N GLN A 37 -4.25 18.97 -3.11
CA GLN A 37 -3.64 18.24 -4.23
C GLN A 37 -3.20 16.84 -3.85
N THR A 38 -2.64 16.64 -2.65
CA THR A 38 -2.26 15.32 -2.15
C THR A 38 -3.48 14.40 -2.01
N ILE A 39 -4.62 14.93 -1.55
CA ILE A 39 -5.86 14.14 -1.45
C ILE A 39 -6.28 13.63 -2.83
N LYS A 40 -6.24 14.49 -3.86
CA LYS A 40 -6.50 14.09 -5.25
C LYS A 40 -5.55 12.97 -5.69
N MET A 41 -4.25 13.14 -5.44
CA MET A 41 -3.24 12.14 -5.84
C MET A 41 -3.48 10.80 -5.15
N ASN A 42 -3.83 10.82 -3.86
CA ASN A 42 -4.16 9.59 -3.15
C ASN A 42 -5.42 8.92 -3.70
N ALA A 43 -6.46 9.67 -4.01
CA ALA A 43 -7.68 9.13 -4.62
C ALA A 43 -7.38 8.37 -5.93
N ILE A 44 -6.49 8.93 -6.77
CA ILE A 44 -6.05 8.30 -8.03
C ILE A 44 -5.16 7.08 -7.73
N THR A 45 -4.26 7.16 -6.76
CA THR A 45 -3.37 6.05 -6.39
C THR A 45 -4.15 4.85 -5.88
N GLU A 46 -5.13 5.08 -5.00
CA GLU A 46 -6.02 4.03 -4.48
C GLU A 46 -6.88 3.37 -5.58
N TRP A 47 -7.19 4.09 -6.64
CA TRP A 47 -7.89 3.51 -7.80
C TRP A 47 -7.10 2.39 -8.48
N ALA A 48 -5.76 2.36 -8.31
CA ALA A 48 -4.90 1.29 -8.80
C ALA A 48 -5.10 -0.06 -8.09
N ALA A 49 -5.92 -0.14 -7.05
CA ALA A 49 -6.40 -1.40 -6.49
C ALA A 49 -7.11 -2.28 -7.54
N LEU A 50 -7.66 -1.69 -8.60
CA LEU A 50 -8.34 -2.40 -9.68
C LEU A 50 -7.37 -3.30 -10.46
N PRO A 51 -6.28 -2.79 -11.09
CA PRO A 51 -5.29 -3.63 -11.74
C PRO A 51 -4.56 -4.57 -10.76
N ALA A 52 -4.37 -4.16 -9.49
CA ALA A 52 -3.80 -5.04 -8.48
C ALA A 52 -4.70 -6.25 -8.20
N THR A 53 -6.03 -6.07 -8.13
CA THR A 53 -6.99 -7.17 -7.97
C THR A 53 -6.93 -8.15 -9.15
N GLU A 54 -6.89 -7.64 -10.38
CA GLU A 54 -6.77 -8.45 -11.60
C GLU A 54 -5.52 -9.32 -11.56
N MET A 55 -4.39 -8.74 -11.18
CA MET A 55 -3.12 -9.45 -11.01
C MET A 55 -3.23 -10.53 -9.92
N PHE A 56 -3.77 -10.23 -8.75
CA PHE A 56 -3.93 -11.20 -7.67
C PHE A 56 -4.78 -12.38 -8.08
N LEU A 57 -5.92 -12.13 -8.74
CA LEU A 57 -6.82 -13.19 -9.22
C LEU A 57 -6.15 -14.04 -10.30
N ARG A 58 -5.36 -13.44 -11.18
CA ARG A 58 -4.60 -14.15 -12.21
C ARG A 58 -3.52 -15.04 -11.59
N ASP A 59 -2.67 -14.46 -10.75
CA ASP A 59 -1.46 -15.13 -10.23
C ASP A 59 -1.81 -16.18 -9.16
N ASN A 60 -2.95 -16.03 -8.48
CA ASN A 60 -3.41 -16.95 -7.42
C ASN A 60 -4.66 -17.74 -7.79
N ARG A 61 -4.97 -17.88 -9.08
CA ARG A 61 -6.18 -18.58 -9.57
C ARG A 61 -6.36 -20.02 -9.04
N HIS A 62 -5.31 -20.64 -8.55
CA HIS A 62 -5.33 -22.00 -7.99
C HIS A 62 -5.63 -22.03 -6.48
N ASP A 63 -5.57 -20.90 -5.78
CA ASP A 63 -5.99 -20.77 -4.37
C ASP A 63 -7.34 -20.06 -4.29
N SER A 64 -8.43 -20.86 -4.30
CA SER A 64 -9.79 -20.33 -4.21
C SER A 64 -10.08 -19.62 -2.88
N ASP A 65 -9.36 -19.97 -1.81
CA ASP A 65 -9.47 -19.33 -0.50
C ASP A 65 -8.90 -17.90 -0.54
N PHE A 66 -7.72 -17.74 -1.13
CA PHE A 66 -7.12 -16.42 -1.33
C PHE A 66 -7.89 -15.59 -2.36
N SER A 67 -8.30 -16.20 -3.48
CA SER A 67 -9.11 -15.51 -4.50
C SER A 67 -10.44 -14.99 -3.93
N ALA A 68 -11.09 -15.76 -3.04
CA ALA A 68 -12.29 -15.30 -2.35
C ALA A 68 -12.00 -14.13 -1.39
N PHE A 69 -10.86 -14.13 -0.69
CA PHE A 69 -10.43 -13.03 0.16
C PHE A 69 -10.26 -11.72 -0.64
N MET A 70 -9.82 -11.78 -1.89
CA MET A 70 -9.68 -10.59 -2.75
C MET A 70 -11.00 -9.82 -2.94
N SER A 71 -12.16 -10.46 -2.79
CA SER A 71 -13.45 -9.75 -2.84
C SER A 71 -13.64 -8.76 -1.68
N ILE A 72 -13.11 -9.10 -0.50
CA ILE A 72 -13.18 -8.21 0.67
C ILE A 72 -12.12 -7.12 0.54
N TRP A 73 -10.89 -7.52 0.23
CA TRP A 73 -9.78 -6.59 0.07
C TRP A 73 -10.11 -5.52 -0.98
N PHE A 74 -10.53 -5.94 -2.16
CA PHE A 74 -10.89 -5.01 -3.24
C PHE A 74 -12.04 -4.07 -2.85
N TYR A 75 -13.04 -4.57 -2.12
CA TYR A 75 -14.13 -3.73 -1.63
C TYR A 75 -13.62 -2.63 -0.68
N GLU A 76 -12.70 -2.96 0.24
CA GLU A 76 -12.15 -1.97 1.17
C GLU A 76 -11.22 -0.98 0.46
N GLU A 77 -10.36 -1.45 -0.46
CA GLU A 77 -9.50 -0.59 -1.29
C GLU A 77 -10.32 0.42 -2.13
N GLN A 78 -11.41 -0.04 -2.75
CA GLN A 78 -12.28 0.87 -3.50
C GLN A 78 -12.92 1.93 -2.59
N LYS A 79 -13.18 1.63 -1.33
CA LYS A 79 -13.66 2.63 -0.36
C LYS A 79 -12.62 3.70 -0.08
N HIS A 80 -11.34 3.38 -0.09
CA HIS A 80 -10.27 4.37 0.11
C HIS A 80 -10.32 5.44 -0.97
N SER A 81 -10.35 5.03 -2.23
CA SER A 81 -10.51 5.98 -3.34
C SER A 81 -11.82 6.75 -3.26
N LEU A 82 -12.94 6.05 -3.01
CA LEU A 82 -14.28 6.66 -2.96
C LEU A 82 -14.42 7.70 -1.85
N VAL A 83 -13.90 7.46 -0.65
CA VAL A 83 -14.00 8.43 0.45
C VAL A 83 -13.17 9.68 0.19
N LEU A 84 -12.00 9.52 -0.45
CA LEU A 84 -11.15 10.65 -0.85
C LEU A 84 -11.82 11.46 -1.97
N MET A 85 -12.43 10.81 -2.96
CA MET A 85 -13.21 11.48 -4.01
C MET A 85 -14.45 12.17 -3.43
N GLU A 86 -15.14 11.56 -2.44
CA GLU A 86 -16.28 12.19 -1.78
C GLU A 86 -15.86 13.42 -0.97
N TYR A 87 -14.70 13.37 -0.30
CA TYR A 87 -14.11 14.55 0.34
C TYR A 87 -13.89 15.69 -0.67
N LEU A 88 -13.26 15.38 -1.80
CA LEU A 88 -13.02 16.36 -2.86
C LEU A 88 -14.33 16.87 -3.43
N ARG A 89 -15.31 16.04 -3.71
CA ARG A 89 -16.62 16.46 -4.24
C ARG A 89 -17.31 17.44 -3.33
N ARG A 90 -17.24 17.27 -2.01
CA ARG A 90 -17.88 18.13 -1.01
C ARG A 90 -17.15 19.45 -0.82
N PHE A 91 -15.83 19.43 -0.80
CA PHE A 91 -15.04 20.54 -0.30
C PHE A 91 -14.07 21.15 -1.31
N ARG A 92 -13.66 20.39 -2.32
CA ARG A 92 -12.75 20.80 -3.39
C ARG A 92 -13.16 20.20 -4.74
N PRO A 93 -14.36 20.50 -5.24
CA PRO A 93 -14.88 19.94 -6.50
C PRO A 93 -14.00 20.26 -7.72
N ASP A 94 -13.20 21.34 -7.65
CA ASP A 94 -12.18 21.71 -8.63
C ASP A 94 -11.04 20.70 -8.76
N LEU A 95 -10.82 19.84 -7.75
CA LEU A 95 -9.78 18.82 -7.70
C LEU A 95 -10.33 17.38 -7.87
N LEU A 96 -11.62 17.21 -8.13
CA LEU A 96 -12.16 15.87 -8.35
C LEU A 96 -11.47 15.21 -9.55
N PRO A 97 -10.93 13.97 -9.38
CA PRO A 97 -10.30 13.25 -10.49
C PRO A 97 -11.25 13.08 -11.68
N SER A 98 -10.75 13.30 -12.88
CA SER A 98 -11.48 13.01 -14.11
C SER A 98 -11.45 11.50 -14.43
N GLU A 99 -12.37 11.06 -15.29
CA GLU A 99 -12.36 9.67 -15.80
C GLU A 99 -11.04 9.34 -16.53
N GLU A 100 -10.46 10.31 -17.22
CA GLU A 100 -9.17 10.15 -17.91
C GLU A 100 -8.02 9.90 -16.92
N GLU A 101 -7.96 10.67 -15.82
CA GLU A 101 -6.97 10.50 -14.77
C GLU A 101 -7.11 9.13 -14.07
N LEU A 102 -8.35 8.69 -13.81
CA LEU A 102 -8.62 7.37 -13.24
C LEU A 102 -8.30 6.24 -14.24
N HIS A 103 -8.56 6.46 -15.53
CA HIS A 103 -8.22 5.49 -16.57
C HIS A 103 -6.71 5.36 -16.76
N ALA A 104 -5.96 6.43 -16.57
CA ALA A 104 -4.50 6.43 -16.73
C ALA A 104 -3.78 5.45 -15.78
N VAL A 105 -4.37 5.10 -14.63
CA VAL A 105 -3.83 4.11 -13.71
C VAL A 105 -4.32 2.68 -13.97
N ARG A 106 -5.00 2.43 -15.09
CA ARG A 106 -5.37 1.10 -15.60
C ARG A 106 -4.20 0.51 -16.39
N PHE A 107 -3.26 -0.08 -15.70
CA PHE A 107 -2.11 -0.77 -16.27
C PHE A 107 -2.19 -2.27 -16.00
N GLU A 108 -1.44 -3.05 -16.75
CA GLU A 108 -1.34 -4.49 -16.56
C GLU A 108 -0.02 -4.83 -15.85
N PHE A 109 -0.13 -5.58 -14.74
CA PHE A 109 1.05 -6.11 -14.08
C PHE A 109 1.62 -7.30 -14.85
N ASP A 110 2.93 -7.36 -14.97
CA ASP A 110 3.61 -8.56 -15.45
C ASP A 110 3.28 -9.77 -14.56
N PRO A 111 3.09 -10.97 -15.15
CA PRO A 111 2.92 -12.19 -14.38
C PRO A 111 4.10 -12.45 -13.45
N ALA A 112 3.81 -12.79 -12.21
CA ALA A 112 4.82 -13.09 -11.20
C ALA A 112 4.42 -14.34 -10.38
N PRO A 113 5.41 -15.02 -9.74
CA PRO A 113 5.09 -16.12 -8.83
C PRO A 113 4.19 -15.67 -7.68
N ALA A 114 3.12 -16.40 -7.43
CA ALA A 114 2.10 -16.06 -6.42
C ALA A 114 2.68 -15.74 -5.03
N LEU A 115 3.71 -16.48 -4.60
CA LEU A 115 4.39 -16.23 -3.31
C LEU A 115 5.14 -14.88 -3.30
N GLU A 116 5.77 -14.51 -4.41
CA GLU A 116 6.47 -13.23 -4.54
C GLU A 116 5.47 -12.07 -4.56
N THR A 117 4.37 -12.21 -5.31
CA THR A 117 3.26 -11.26 -5.35
C THR A 117 2.65 -11.04 -3.95
N LEU A 118 2.38 -12.14 -3.23
CA LEU A 118 1.83 -12.07 -1.87
C LEU A 118 2.75 -11.28 -0.92
N MET A 119 4.06 -11.54 -0.95
CA MET A 119 5.01 -10.81 -0.11
C MET A 119 5.18 -9.36 -0.55
N LEU A 120 5.16 -9.08 -1.85
CA LEU A 120 5.28 -7.73 -2.40
C LEU A 120 4.16 -6.83 -1.85
N HIS A 121 2.91 -7.29 -1.95
CA HIS A 121 1.75 -6.53 -1.47
C HIS A 121 1.70 -6.46 0.06
N PHE A 122 2.10 -7.50 0.77
CA PHE A 122 2.27 -7.40 2.20
C PHE A 122 3.23 -6.26 2.60
N CYS A 123 4.33 -6.08 1.88
CA CYS A 123 5.22 -4.95 2.08
C CYS A 123 4.56 -3.61 1.69
N GLY A 124 3.72 -3.62 0.65
CA GLY A 124 2.89 -2.48 0.25
C GLY A 124 2.00 -2.00 1.38
N GLU A 125 1.23 -2.92 2.00
CA GLU A 125 0.34 -2.59 3.13
C GLU A 125 1.09 -2.02 4.35
N ILE A 126 2.27 -2.57 4.66
CA ILE A 126 3.13 -1.99 5.72
C ILE A 126 3.49 -0.55 5.38
N ARG A 127 3.84 -0.30 4.12
CA ARG A 127 4.26 1.01 3.64
C ARG A 127 3.10 1.99 3.63
N LEU A 128 1.93 1.60 3.09
CA LEU A 128 0.71 2.40 3.04
C LEU A 128 0.18 2.71 4.45
N ASN A 129 0.13 1.72 5.34
CA ASN A 129 -0.21 1.97 6.75
C ASN A 129 0.70 3.05 7.37
N HIS A 130 2.01 2.99 7.13
CA HIS A 130 2.93 3.99 7.66
C HIS A 130 2.70 5.35 7.01
N TRP A 131 2.48 5.37 5.70
CA TRP A 131 2.21 6.59 4.95
C TRP A 131 0.94 7.30 5.44
N TYR A 132 -0.19 6.58 5.55
CA TYR A 132 -1.47 7.16 5.99
C TYR A 132 -1.44 7.64 7.44
N ARG A 133 -0.67 7.00 8.30
CA ARG A 133 -0.44 7.51 9.66
C ARG A 133 0.31 8.84 9.65
N CYS A 134 1.37 8.96 8.86
CA CYS A 134 2.10 10.21 8.70
C CYS A 134 1.22 11.30 8.05
N ALA A 135 0.42 10.93 7.04
CA ALA A 135 -0.52 11.85 6.41
C ALA A 135 -1.57 12.38 7.40
N ALA A 136 -2.13 11.50 8.25
CA ALA A 136 -3.05 11.90 9.30
C ALA A 136 -2.43 12.86 10.33
N GLU A 137 -1.15 12.67 10.67
CA GLU A 137 -0.42 13.58 11.57
C GLU A 137 -0.14 14.93 10.90
N TRP A 138 0.15 14.93 9.60
CA TRP A 138 0.44 16.13 8.85
C TRP A 138 -0.79 16.98 8.51
N HIS A 139 -1.95 16.33 8.24
CA HIS A 139 -3.20 17.04 8.01
C HIS A 139 -3.84 17.49 9.33
N THR A 140 -4.08 18.79 9.46
CA THR A 140 -4.77 19.36 10.64
C THR A 140 -6.27 19.53 10.42
N GLU A 141 -6.75 19.43 9.18
CA GLU A 141 -8.18 19.48 8.86
C GLU A 141 -8.87 18.18 9.37
N PRO A 142 -9.94 18.34 10.21
CA PRO A 142 -10.47 17.20 10.98
C PRO A 142 -11.01 16.05 10.15
N VAL A 143 -11.70 16.35 9.04
CA VAL A 143 -12.37 15.32 8.22
C VAL A 143 -11.34 14.48 7.48
N ILE A 144 -10.39 15.11 6.79
CA ILE A 144 -9.36 14.37 6.06
C ILE A 144 -8.42 13.60 7.02
N ARG A 145 -8.11 14.17 8.17
CA ARG A 145 -7.37 13.47 9.21
C ARG A 145 -8.08 12.20 9.65
N GLN A 146 -9.39 12.27 9.93
CA GLN A 146 -10.20 11.10 10.28
C GLN A 146 -10.20 10.06 9.17
N ILE A 147 -10.33 10.50 7.91
CA ILE A 147 -10.29 9.60 6.74
C ILE A 147 -8.96 8.84 6.70
N TYR A 148 -7.82 9.53 6.80
CA TYR A 148 -6.51 8.89 6.78
C TYR A 148 -6.26 7.96 7.98
N GLU A 149 -6.73 8.33 9.17
CA GLU A 149 -6.69 7.44 10.34
C GLU A 149 -7.51 6.16 10.13
N THR A 150 -8.61 6.26 9.38
CA THR A 150 -9.49 5.13 9.07
C THR A 150 -8.86 4.23 8.02
N ILE A 151 -8.35 4.79 6.92
CA ILE A 151 -7.61 4.05 5.88
C ILE A 151 -6.40 3.34 6.52
N ALA A 152 -5.62 4.02 7.36
CA ALA A 152 -4.46 3.41 8.02
C ALA A 152 -4.82 2.16 8.85
N LYS A 153 -6.03 2.10 9.44
CA LYS A 153 -6.51 0.91 10.16
C LYS A 153 -6.84 -0.23 9.19
N ASP A 154 -7.39 0.10 8.03
CA ASP A 154 -7.70 -0.88 6.98
C ASP A 154 -6.41 -1.51 6.45
N GLU A 155 -5.38 -0.71 6.11
CA GLU A 155 -4.08 -1.19 5.66
C GLU A 155 -3.41 -2.12 6.69
N ALA A 156 -3.57 -1.82 7.98
CA ALA A 156 -3.09 -2.71 9.03
C ALA A 156 -3.82 -4.07 9.05
N ARG A 157 -5.13 -4.09 8.74
CA ARG A 157 -5.93 -5.32 8.64
C ARG A 157 -5.57 -6.12 7.39
N HIS A 158 -5.40 -5.43 6.26
CA HIS A 158 -4.94 -6.04 5.00
C HIS A 158 -3.60 -6.73 5.20
N GLY A 159 -2.61 -6.03 5.76
CA GLY A 159 -1.32 -6.60 6.10
C GLY A 159 -1.42 -7.80 7.04
N GLY A 160 -2.29 -7.74 8.04
CA GLY A 160 -2.58 -8.86 8.94
C GLY A 160 -3.17 -10.07 8.23
N ALA A 161 -4.06 -9.87 7.26
CA ALA A 161 -4.64 -10.93 6.45
C ALA A 161 -3.59 -11.57 5.52
N TYR A 162 -2.78 -10.77 4.83
CA TYR A 162 -1.68 -11.27 4.01
C TYR A 162 -0.68 -12.10 4.84
N LEU A 163 -0.34 -11.64 6.04
CA LEU A 163 0.55 -12.40 6.95
C LEU A 163 -0.03 -13.78 7.30
N ARG A 164 -1.35 -13.91 7.43
CA ARG A 164 -2.00 -15.21 7.67
C ARG A 164 -1.91 -16.11 6.44
N TYR A 165 -2.07 -15.59 5.23
CA TYR A 165 -1.85 -16.35 4.00
C TYR A 165 -0.38 -16.74 3.82
N MET A 166 0.56 -15.87 4.18
CA MET A 166 1.98 -16.19 4.21
C MET A 166 2.31 -17.35 5.18
N LYS A 167 1.71 -17.34 6.38
CA LYS A 167 1.83 -18.46 7.33
C LYS A 167 1.25 -19.77 6.76
N LYS A 168 0.09 -19.69 6.11
CA LYS A 168 -0.50 -20.85 5.40
C LYS A 168 0.47 -21.37 4.33
N ALA A 169 1.04 -20.49 3.52
CA ALA A 169 2.00 -20.84 2.48
C ALA A 169 3.27 -21.50 3.04
N LEU A 170 3.81 -21.03 4.17
CA LEU A 170 4.95 -21.65 4.83
C LEU A 170 4.67 -23.10 5.25
N VAL A 171 3.46 -23.38 5.74
CA VAL A 171 3.06 -24.75 6.12
C VAL A 171 2.94 -25.65 4.90
N THR A 172 2.47 -25.11 3.76
CA THR A 172 2.19 -25.93 2.57
C THR A 172 3.37 -26.08 1.61
N THR A 173 4.26 -25.09 1.53
CA THR A 173 5.37 -25.06 0.55
C THR A 173 6.76 -24.89 1.18
N GLY A 174 6.84 -24.78 2.52
CA GLY A 174 8.10 -24.82 3.27
C GLY A 174 9.15 -23.82 2.78
N ASP A 175 10.32 -24.32 2.41
CA ASP A 175 11.46 -23.46 2.03
C ASP A 175 11.27 -22.69 0.73
N ALA A 176 10.41 -23.15 -0.18
CA ALA A 176 10.05 -22.38 -1.36
C ALA A 176 9.37 -21.05 -0.97
N ALA A 177 8.44 -21.09 0.00
CA ALA A 177 7.83 -19.86 0.53
C ALA A 177 8.85 -18.99 1.29
N ARG A 178 9.71 -19.61 2.13
CA ARG A 178 10.78 -18.88 2.84
C ARG A 178 11.68 -18.12 1.88
N ASN A 179 12.13 -18.78 0.82
CA ASN A 179 13.01 -18.17 -0.18
C ASN A 179 12.31 -17.04 -0.92
N ALA A 180 11.07 -17.23 -1.37
CA ALA A 180 10.30 -16.19 -2.07
C ALA A 180 10.07 -14.96 -1.17
N PHE A 181 9.63 -15.18 0.07
CA PHE A 181 9.37 -14.09 1.02
C PHE A 181 10.65 -13.36 1.42
N ALA A 182 11.74 -14.09 1.68
CA ALA A 182 13.02 -13.46 1.97
C ALA A 182 13.58 -12.68 0.76
N LYS A 183 13.42 -13.18 -0.47
CA LYS A 183 13.81 -12.50 -1.70
C LYS A 183 13.15 -11.13 -1.81
N ILE A 184 11.84 -11.08 -1.72
CA ILE A 184 11.07 -9.84 -1.81
C ILE A 184 11.30 -8.96 -0.58
N GLY A 185 11.40 -9.54 0.61
CA GLY A 185 11.71 -8.80 1.83
C GLY A 185 13.06 -8.07 1.76
N VAL A 186 14.10 -8.72 1.25
CA VAL A 186 15.41 -8.07 1.00
C VAL A 186 15.26 -6.92 0.03
N LEU A 187 14.49 -7.11 -1.05
CA LEU A 187 14.26 -6.09 -2.04
C LEU A 187 13.56 -4.87 -1.45
N MET A 188 12.45 -5.10 -0.76
CA MET A 188 11.56 -4.04 -0.24
C MET A 188 12.08 -3.35 1.03
N ALA A 189 12.90 -4.04 1.83
CA ALA A 189 13.54 -3.46 3.01
C ALA A 189 14.89 -2.78 2.73
N SER A 190 15.38 -2.86 1.48
CA SER A 190 16.64 -2.18 1.11
C SER A 190 16.43 -0.68 1.07
N ALA A 191 17.21 0.06 1.87
CA ALA A 191 17.14 1.53 2.01
C ALA A 191 17.58 2.31 0.75
N ARG A 192 17.76 1.64 -0.37
CA ARG A 192 18.07 2.32 -1.63
C ARG A 192 16.76 2.86 -2.22
N ARG A 193 16.77 4.09 -2.72
CA ARG A 193 15.65 4.73 -3.46
C ARG A 193 15.03 3.84 -4.56
N THR A 194 15.75 2.82 -5.00
CA THR A 194 15.27 1.77 -5.90
C THR A 194 14.13 0.91 -5.31
N SER A 195 13.92 0.90 -3.98
CA SER A 195 12.83 0.11 -3.39
C SER A 195 11.45 0.66 -3.75
N GLN A 196 11.29 1.98 -3.84
CA GLN A 196 10.03 2.60 -4.31
C GLN A 196 9.78 2.32 -5.80
N ALA A 197 10.85 2.36 -6.60
CA ALA A 197 10.77 2.03 -8.03
C ALA A 197 10.51 0.55 -8.32
N LEU A 198 10.63 -0.32 -7.28
CA LEU A 198 10.44 -1.76 -7.45
C LEU A 198 9.03 -2.23 -7.14
N HIS A 199 8.19 -1.42 -6.47
CA HIS A 199 6.78 -1.75 -6.35
C HIS A 199 6.06 -1.34 -7.64
N PRO A 200 5.51 -2.30 -8.41
CA PRO A 200 4.94 -2.01 -9.73
C PRO A 200 3.86 -0.93 -9.69
N THR A 201 3.00 -0.92 -8.68
CA THR A 201 1.96 0.11 -8.51
C THR A 201 2.57 1.51 -8.46
N ASN A 202 3.59 1.74 -7.63
CA ASN A 202 4.24 3.05 -7.54
C ASN A 202 4.87 3.48 -8.87
N LEU A 203 5.51 2.54 -9.57
CA LEU A 203 6.11 2.83 -10.87
C LEU A 203 5.04 3.28 -11.88
N HIS A 204 3.96 2.52 -12.02
CA HIS A 204 2.92 2.79 -13.01
C HIS A 204 2.09 4.03 -12.65
N VAL A 205 1.74 4.19 -11.37
CA VAL A 205 1.02 5.40 -10.91
C VAL A 205 1.87 6.65 -11.14
N ASN A 206 3.16 6.62 -10.81
CA ASN A 206 4.05 7.75 -11.07
C ASN A 206 4.18 8.06 -12.58
N GLN A 207 4.24 7.03 -13.44
CA GLN A 207 4.27 7.24 -14.89
C GLN A 207 2.98 7.84 -15.43
N ALA A 208 1.82 7.42 -14.91
CA ALA A 208 0.52 7.93 -15.29
C ALA A 208 0.30 9.38 -14.86
N LEU A 209 0.71 9.73 -13.64
CA LEU A 209 0.52 11.06 -13.06
C LEU A 209 1.59 12.07 -13.50
N PHE A 210 2.78 11.58 -13.84
CA PHE A 210 3.92 12.40 -14.22
C PHE A 210 4.59 11.83 -15.48
N PRO A 211 3.92 11.87 -16.64
CA PRO A 211 4.39 11.22 -17.86
C PRO A 211 5.73 11.76 -18.38
N ASN A 212 6.12 12.96 -17.96
CA ASN A 212 7.39 13.59 -18.32
C ASN A 212 8.51 13.30 -17.30
N ASP A 213 8.18 12.67 -16.17
CA ASP A 213 9.15 12.28 -15.16
C ASP A 213 9.64 10.85 -15.45
N THR A 214 10.90 10.69 -15.77
CA THR A 214 11.48 9.35 -15.79
C THR A 214 11.85 8.95 -14.36
N VAL A 215 11.63 7.67 -14.01
CA VAL A 215 12.04 7.10 -12.71
C VAL A 215 13.53 7.34 -12.40
N GLN A 216 14.34 7.60 -13.43
CA GLN A 216 15.76 7.89 -13.34
C GLN A 216 16.04 9.39 -13.11
N SER A 217 15.10 10.27 -13.45
CA SER A 217 15.27 11.72 -13.35
C SER A 217 14.53 12.30 -12.14
N ARG A 218 14.61 11.66 -10.98
CA ARG A 218 14.20 12.28 -9.69
C ARG A 218 15.13 13.42 -9.33
N THR A 219 15.30 14.29 -10.32
CA THR A 219 16.02 15.55 -10.15
C THR A 219 15.13 16.53 -9.40
N PRO A 220 15.69 17.58 -8.79
CA PRO A 220 14.91 18.62 -8.15
C PRO A 220 13.84 19.28 -9.04
N GLU A 221 13.96 19.19 -10.37
CA GLU A 221 13.03 19.78 -11.35
C GLU A 221 11.91 18.83 -11.77
N ALA A 222 12.10 17.52 -11.58
CA ALA A 222 11.11 16.49 -11.89
C ALA A 222 10.34 16.08 -10.63
N GLY A 223 9.03 15.79 -10.73
CA GLY A 223 8.23 15.25 -9.64
C GLY A 223 7.97 16.23 -8.50
N TRP A 224 7.35 17.38 -8.77
CA TRP A 224 7.05 18.38 -7.73
C TRP A 224 6.26 17.80 -6.56
N LEU A 225 5.36 16.84 -6.79
CA LEU A 225 4.60 16.19 -5.73
C LEU A 225 5.49 15.30 -4.86
N GLU A 226 6.41 14.53 -5.46
CA GLU A 226 7.37 13.74 -4.70
C GLU A 226 8.29 14.64 -3.86
N ARG A 227 8.78 15.75 -4.42
CA ARG A 227 9.57 16.73 -3.64
C ARG A 227 8.78 17.28 -2.47
N TRP A 228 7.53 17.58 -2.73
CA TRP A 228 6.66 18.14 -1.73
C TRP A 228 6.32 17.10 -0.64
N LEU A 229 6.02 15.84 -1.01
CA LEU A 229 5.86 14.74 -0.08
C LEU A 229 7.15 14.44 0.70
N ASP A 230 8.31 14.48 0.04
CA ASP A 230 9.62 14.35 0.69
C ASP A 230 9.84 15.45 1.74
N GLN A 231 9.38 16.66 1.49
CA GLN A 231 9.51 17.79 2.43
C GLN A 231 8.52 17.69 3.59
N GLN A 232 7.29 17.27 3.34
CA GLN A 232 6.20 17.30 4.34
C GLN A 232 6.09 15.98 5.11
N ILE A 233 6.12 14.86 4.43
CA ILE A 233 6.04 13.52 5.05
C ILE A 233 7.44 12.93 5.29
N ARG A 234 8.48 13.57 4.76
CA ARG A 234 9.88 13.19 4.92
C ARG A 234 10.12 11.73 4.58
N PHE A 235 9.95 11.37 3.30
CA PHE A 235 10.43 10.09 2.75
C PHE A 235 11.98 10.04 2.75
N ASP A 236 12.54 10.35 3.89
CA ASP A 236 13.97 10.34 4.14
C ASP A 236 14.44 8.94 4.59
N ALA A 237 15.73 8.84 4.86
CA ALA A 237 16.32 7.60 5.35
C ALA A 237 15.68 7.08 6.66
N VAL A 238 15.14 7.97 7.49
CA VAL A 238 14.48 7.61 8.75
C VAL A 238 13.14 6.95 8.46
N TRP A 239 12.35 7.51 7.55
CA TRP A 239 11.07 6.95 7.14
C TRP A 239 11.25 5.57 6.50
N GLU A 240 12.16 5.44 5.54
CA GLU A 240 12.49 4.17 4.89
C GLU A 240 13.05 3.15 5.88
N GLY A 241 13.86 3.60 6.85
CA GLY A 241 14.36 2.76 7.95
C GLY A 241 13.23 2.16 8.77
N ARG A 242 12.21 2.94 9.12
CA ARG A 242 11.04 2.45 9.88
C ARG A 242 10.21 1.42 9.09
N VAL A 243 10.05 1.61 7.79
CA VAL A 243 9.39 0.63 6.93
C VAL A 243 10.20 -0.67 6.88
N ALA A 244 11.52 -0.57 6.66
CA ALA A 244 12.42 -1.71 6.64
C ALA A 244 12.40 -2.48 7.97
N GLU A 245 12.48 -1.79 9.11
CA GLU A 245 12.39 -2.40 10.44
C GLU A 245 11.08 -3.19 10.62
N ARG A 246 9.94 -2.64 10.18
CA ARG A 246 8.65 -3.34 10.27
C ARG A 246 8.60 -4.57 9.37
N ILE A 247 9.16 -4.52 8.17
CA ILE A 247 9.26 -5.68 7.27
C ILE A 247 10.12 -6.77 7.92
N LEU A 248 11.31 -6.42 8.41
CA LEU A 248 12.24 -7.35 9.07
C LEU A 248 11.62 -7.98 10.32
N HIS A 249 10.93 -7.16 11.13
CA HIS A 249 10.23 -7.66 12.32
C HIS A 249 9.16 -8.70 11.98
N ASN A 250 8.32 -8.43 10.98
CA ASN A 250 7.28 -9.37 10.57
C ASN A 250 7.88 -10.66 9.99
N LEU A 251 8.95 -10.57 9.19
CA LEU A 251 9.64 -11.74 8.68
C LEU A 251 10.36 -12.53 9.80
N SER A 252 10.85 -11.83 10.82
CA SER A 252 11.43 -12.49 12.01
C SER A 252 10.39 -13.33 12.74
N LEU A 253 9.19 -12.78 12.94
CA LEU A 253 8.07 -13.51 13.54
C LEU A 253 7.56 -14.65 12.63
N LEU A 254 7.56 -14.42 11.32
CA LEU A 254 7.07 -15.40 10.35
C LEU A 254 7.99 -16.63 10.24
N PHE A 255 9.31 -16.43 10.32
CA PHE A 255 10.32 -17.48 10.16
C PHE A 255 10.81 -18.07 11.49
N ASP A 256 10.33 -17.54 12.61
CA ASP A 256 10.84 -17.88 13.96
C ASP A 256 12.36 -17.68 14.05
N GLN A 257 12.86 -16.58 13.48
CA GLN A 257 14.28 -16.24 13.43
C GLN A 257 14.46 -14.72 13.40
N THR A 258 15.30 -14.17 14.29
CA THR A 258 15.53 -12.73 14.36
C THR A 258 16.40 -12.24 13.20
N PHE A 259 15.93 -11.18 12.53
CA PHE A 259 16.68 -10.42 11.54
C PHE A 259 16.78 -8.96 11.99
N SER A 260 17.96 -8.51 12.34
CA SER A 260 18.25 -7.13 12.73
C SER A 260 18.68 -6.26 11.53
N SER A 261 18.94 -6.88 10.38
CA SER A 261 19.35 -6.19 9.16
C SER A 261 18.92 -6.92 7.88
N VAL A 262 18.86 -6.16 6.79
CA VAL A 262 18.62 -6.70 5.45
C VAL A 262 19.73 -7.69 5.04
N GLN A 263 20.96 -7.44 5.49
CA GLN A 263 22.10 -8.32 5.23
C GLN A 263 21.92 -9.70 5.89
N GLU A 264 21.38 -9.76 7.11
CA GLU A 264 21.07 -11.02 7.78
C GLU A 264 19.96 -11.79 7.07
N LEU A 265 18.87 -11.12 6.69
CA LEU A 265 17.80 -11.72 5.90
C LEU A 265 18.34 -12.27 4.56
N ASN A 266 19.23 -11.53 3.89
CA ASN A 266 19.82 -11.98 2.62
C ASN A 266 20.78 -13.20 2.82
N ARG A 267 21.53 -13.24 3.92
CA ARG A 267 22.35 -14.43 4.26
C ARG A 267 21.47 -15.66 4.49
N TYR A 268 20.39 -15.48 5.27
CA TYR A 268 19.40 -16.53 5.48
C TYR A 268 18.80 -17.03 4.16
N ARG A 269 18.37 -16.11 3.28
CA ARG A 269 17.86 -16.49 1.95
C ARG A 269 18.86 -17.34 1.17
N LYS A 270 20.14 -16.96 1.17
CA LYS A 270 21.20 -17.70 0.48
C LYS A 270 21.41 -19.10 1.05
N SER A 271 21.25 -19.28 2.37
CA SER A 271 21.36 -20.60 3.01
C SER A 271 20.20 -21.55 2.69
N LEU A 272 19.03 -21.04 2.25
CA LEU A 272 17.91 -21.87 1.79
C LEU A 272 18.12 -22.44 0.38
N ALA A 273 19.04 -21.88 -0.39
CA ALA A 273 19.33 -22.28 -1.78
C ALA A 273 20.58 -23.20 -1.89
N ALA A 274 21.29 -23.41 -0.79
CA ALA A 274 22.45 -24.28 -0.66
C ALA A 274 22.06 -25.67 -0.19
#